data_70358d2c64755d3442978dfba3b05349
#
_entry.id   70358d2c64755d3442978dfba3b05349
#
_cell.length_a   1.000
_cell.length_b   1.000
_cell.length_c   1.000
_cell.angle_alpha   90.00
_cell.angle_beta   90.00
_cell.angle_gamma   90.00
#
_symmetry.space_group_name_H-M   'P 1'
#
loop_
_entity.id
_entity.type
_entity.pdbx_description
1 polymer ?
#
loop_
_entity_poly.entity_id
_entity_poly.type
_entity_poly.pdbx_seq_one_letter_code
_entity_poly.pdbx_strand_id
1 'polypeptide(L)'
;MTGTSRIGADAAAETSGFIDARGRREFFCMCGAAFLFSVTHNYSALLAIVFERSGHSLASTGLLLSVFAPPAIAAAFFSSALIARLGALSAARWSIALTVIGLCSLALTRESFALSVVSRVVQAVGVGLFLPAGMVYIQTRITRTQFVYLVTVFSAGIPLAAAVAPPLGEWTLKQFGETAMFAQAALPGLLGLALTLGLRPVAAAGRGAGLALTGAFRSSFMLPYLAVMTGGALYGFSVSYLAVDLQTRAIALAAFFVPSSVGMVVVRFVAMRWLSAVRPPRLVMASLAIYALSFVLIALARDPIVMGIGGVAFGVGNAIMFPVVSAWLGEGLQPSERAGPQAIGTAAFYLGIYATPFPQTFMIGAWGFFATEMIFAGLAAAVAAVLALGARK
;
A
#
# COMPACT_ATOMS: atom_id res chain seq x y z
N MET A 1 3.25 36.55 35.63
CA MET A 1 4.12 36.40 34.44
C MET A 1 3.98 35.05 33.70
N THR A 2 2.80 34.48 33.60
CA THR A 2 2.60 33.11 33.00
C THR A 2 1.73 33.09 31.75
N GLY A 3 1.17 34.24 31.33
CA GLY A 3 0.28 34.28 30.15
C GLY A 3 0.98 34.47 28.80
N THR A 4 2.05 35.25 28.77
CA THR A 4 2.76 35.58 27.51
C THR A 4 3.60 34.42 26.95
N SER A 5 4.09 33.52 27.79
CA SER A 5 4.87 32.36 27.35
C SER A 5 4.01 31.26 26.69
N ARG A 6 2.75 31.13 27.06
CA ARG A 6 1.82 30.16 26.43
C ARG A 6 1.36 30.63 25.05
N ILE A 7 1.04 31.92 24.89
CA ILE A 7 0.60 32.47 23.59
C ILE A 7 1.72 32.36 22.55
N GLY A 8 2.98 32.60 22.95
CA GLY A 8 4.12 32.42 22.05
C GLY A 8 4.39 30.93 21.68
N ALA A 9 4.18 30.01 22.60
CA ALA A 9 4.34 28.57 22.35
C ALA A 9 3.23 28.01 21.43
N ASP A 10 2.00 28.46 21.61
CA ASP A 10 0.85 28.06 20.78
C ASP A 10 1.00 28.60 19.35
N ALA A 11 1.42 29.85 19.18
CA ALA A 11 1.68 30.44 17.86
C ALA A 11 2.87 29.76 17.15
N ALA A 12 3.92 29.38 17.87
CA ALA A 12 5.05 28.61 17.32
C ALA A 12 4.67 27.18 16.96
N ALA A 13 3.76 26.55 17.71
CA ALA A 13 3.22 25.24 17.41
C ALA A 13 2.33 25.26 16.15
N GLU A 14 1.51 26.30 15.97
CA GLU A 14 0.67 26.48 14.78
C GLU A 14 1.48 26.66 13.50
N THR A 15 2.58 27.40 13.56
CA THR A 15 3.47 27.63 12.41
C THR A 15 4.35 26.40 12.10
N SER A 16 4.77 25.63 13.12
CA SER A 16 5.62 24.46 12.95
C SER A 16 4.88 23.19 12.45
N GLY A 17 3.56 23.17 12.55
CA GLY A 17 2.73 21.98 12.20
C GLY A 17 2.78 20.85 13.21
N PHE A 18 3.52 20.98 14.33
CA PHE A 18 3.65 19.99 15.38
C PHE A 18 3.19 20.53 16.72
N ILE A 19 2.66 19.65 17.58
CA ILE A 19 2.20 20.03 18.93
C ILE A 19 3.36 20.54 19.79
N ASP A 20 4.53 19.90 19.71
CA ASP A 20 5.75 20.29 20.40
C ASP A 20 6.99 19.74 19.67
N ALA A 21 8.19 20.16 20.08
CA ALA A 21 9.47 19.70 19.49
C ALA A 21 9.66 18.19 19.63
N ARG A 22 9.16 17.60 20.72
CA ARG A 22 9.21 16.15 20.93
C ARG A 22 8.20 15.43 20.02
N GLY A 23 7.00 15.99 19.81
CA GLY A 23 6.01 15.50 18.85
C GLY A 23 6.57 15.47 17.43
N ARG A 24 7.34 16.49 17.03
CA ARG A 24 8.07 16.51 15.76
C ARG A 24 9.05 15.33 15.64
N ARG A 25 9.87 15.07 16.66
CA ARG A 25 10.78 13.93 16.67
C ARG A 25 10.05 12.60 16.59
N GLU A 26 8.99 12.44 17.38
CA GLU A 26 8.16 11.21 17.41
C GLU A 26 7.47 10.99 16.07
N PHE A 27 7.01 12.05 15.38
CA PHE A 27 6.45 11.98 14.04
C PHE A 27 7.48 11.43 13.03
N PHE A 28 8.68 11.99 12.98
CA PHE A 28 9.70 11.53 12.03
C PHE A 28 10.23 10.13 12.37
N CYS A 29 10.30 9.75 13.65
CA CYS A 29 10.60 8.36 14.04
C CYS A 29 9.51 7.39 13.53
N MET A 30 8.23 7.77 13.61
CA MET A 30 7.14 6.95 13.08
C MET A 30 7.17 6.92 11.54
N CYS A 31 7.53 8.01 10.85
CA CYS A 31 7.75 8.00 9.39
C CYS A 31 8.89 7.05 9.01
N GLY A 32 10.00 7.07 9.74
CA GLY A 32 11.11 6.14 9.56
C GLY A 32 10.70 4.69 9.80
N ALA A 33 9.93 4.43 10.86
CA ALA A 33 9.38 3.10 11.15
C ALA A 33 8.42 2.63 10.03
N ALA A 34 7.59 3.53 9.49
CA ALA A 34 6.69 3.23 8.37
C ALA A 34 7.45 2.92 7.08
N PHE A 35 8.49 3.66 6.77
CA PHE A 35 9.37 3.37 5.64
C PHE A 35 10.02 2.00 5.79
N LEU A 36 10.65 1.71 6.94
CA LEU A 36 11.34 0.45 7.20
C LEU A 36 10.38 -0.74 7.23
N PHE A 37 9.20 -0.58 7.81
CA PHE A 37 8.12 -1.56 7.73
C PHE A 37 7.73 -1.84 6.27
N SER A 38 7.57 -0.78 5.47
CA SER A 38 7.22 -0.90 4.06
C SER A 38 8.35 -1.55 3.25
N VAL A 39 9.62 -1.30 3.58
CA VAL A 39 10.76 -2.02 2.97
C VAL A 39 10.63 -3.50 3.24
N THR A 40 10.45 -3.93 4.50
CA THR A 40 10.22 -5.35 4.85
C THR A 40 9.06 -5.95 4.07
N HIS A 41 7.92 -5.26 4.03
CA HIS A 41 6.74 -5.76 3.32
C HIS A 41 6.96 -5.90 1.80
N ASN A 42 7.66 -4.98 1.17
CA ASN A 42 7.87 -4.97 -0.28
C ASN A 42 8.78 -6.11 -0.79
N TYR A 43 9.53 -6.81 0.09
CA TYR A 43 10.17 -8.07 -0.28
C TYR A 43 9.14 -9.13 -0.73
N SER A 44 7.88 -8.99 -0.36
CA SER A 44 6.80 -9.86 -0.83
C SER A 44 6.63 -9.87 -2.35
N ALA A 45 7.13 -8.87 -3.08
CA ALA A 45 7.14 -8.87 -4.55
C ALA A 45 8.00 -10.00 -5.16
N LEU A 46 8.91 -10.59 -4.36
CA LEU A 46 9.75 -11.72 -4.78
C LEU A 46 9.17 -13.08 -4.42
N LEU A 47 8.06 -13.13 -3.68
CA LEU A 47 7.53 -14.39 -3.15
C LEU A 47 7.05 -15.36 -4.23
N ALA A 48 6.55 -14.86 -5.37
CA ALA A 48 6.20 -15.73 -6.49
C ALA A 48 7.42 -16.52 -6.95
N ILE A 49 8.57 -15.86 -7.12
CA ILE A 49 9.84 -16.49 -7.51
C ILE A 49 10.29 -17.52 -6.46
N VAL A 50 10.19 -17.15 -5.17
CA VAL A 50 10.59 -18.04 -4.07
C VAL A 50 9.72 -19.29 -4.02
N PHE A 51 8.41 -19.15 -4.14
CA PHE A 51 7.48 -20.28 -4.10
C PHE A 51 7.66 -21.21 -5.31
N GLU A 52 7.86 -20.68 -6.51
CA GLU A 52 8.16 -21.47 -7.70
C GLU A 52 9.47 -22.24 -7.54
N ARG A 53 10.53 -21.61 -7.02
CA ARG A 53 11.81 -22.27 -6.72
C ARG A 53 11.70 -23.35 -5.63
N SER A 54 10.76 -23.18 -4.69
CA SER A 54 10.47 -24.15 -3.63
C SER A 54 9.60 -25.32 -4.10
N GLY A 55 9.30 -25.42 -5.41
CA GLY A 55 8.57 -26.52 -6.01
C GLY A 55 7.04 -26.38 -6.00
N HIS A 56 6.51 -25.22 -5.64
CA HIS A 56 5.07 -24.98 -5.75
C HIS A 56 4.66 -24.79 -7.22
N SER A 57 3.51 -25.37 -7.57
CA SER A 57 2.89 -25.11 -8.87
C SER A 57 2.45 -23.65 -8.98
N LEU A 58 2.26 -23.17 -10.21
CA LEU A 58 1.76 -21.81 -10.47
C LEU A 58 0.44 -21.56 -9.72
N ALA A 59 -0.49 -22.53 -9.69
CA ALA A 59 -1.76 -22.42 -8.96
C ALA A 59 -1.56 -22.33 -7.44
N SER A 60 -0.68 -23.16 -6.86
CA SER A 60 -0.34 -23.11 -5.42
C SER A 60 0.30 -21.78 -5.05
N THR A 61 1.20 -21.28 -5.89
CA THR A 61 1.83 -19.96 -5.72
C THR A 61 0.78 -18.85 -5.68
N GLY A 62 -0.16 -18.85 -6.62
CA GLY A 62 -1.24 -17.86 -6.62
C GLY A 62 -2.13 -17.93 -5.39
N LEU A 63 -2.44 -19.13 -4.90
CA LEU A 63 -3.17 -19.30 -3.64
C LEU A 63 -2.38 -18.76 -2.45
N LEU A 64 -1.07 -19.07 -2.34
CA LEU A 64 -0.19 -18.56 -1.28
C LEU A 64 -0.08 -17.03 -1.29
N LEU A 65 -0.10 -16.42 -2.46
CA LEU A 65 -0.14 -14.98 -2.59
C LEU A 65 -1.51 -14.41 -2.19
N SER A 66 -2.60 -15.07 -2.58
CA SER A 66 -3.97 -14.57 -2.38
C SER A 66 -4.55 -14.86 -1.00
N VAL A 67 -4.07 -15.87 -0.28
CA VAL A 67 -4.48 -16.14 1.11
C VAL A 67 -4.23 -14.95 2.05
N PHE A 68 -3.41 -14.02 1.61
CA PHE A 68 -3.14 -12.78 2.30
C PHE A 68 -4.36 -11.85 2.40
N ALA A 69 -5.28 -11.88 1.42
CA ALA A 69 -6.41 -10.94 1.33
C ALA A 69 -7.35 -10.98 2.54
N PRO A 70 -7.94 -12.14 2.92
CA PRO A 70 -8.93 -12.17 4.00
C PRO A 70 -8.39 -11.67 5.34
N PRO A 71 -7.23 -12.12 5.85
CA PRO A 71 -6.72 -11.65 7.14
C PRO A 71 -6.25 -10.19 7.11
N ALA A 72 -5.70 -9.69 5.99
CA ALA A 72 -5.34 -8.28 5.86
C ALA A 72 -6.57 -7.37 5.89
N ILE A 73 -7.63 -7.73 5.16
CA ILE A 73 -8.90 -7.01 5.15
C ILE A 73 -9.54 -7.04 6.53
N ALA A 74 -9.60 -8.21 7.18
CA ALA A 74 -10.15 -8.35 8.52
C ALA A 74 -9.36 -7.50 9.54
N ALA A 75 -8.03 -7.55 9.51
CA ALA A 75 -7.18 -6.76 10.40
C ALA A 75 -7.37 -5.25 10.19
N ALA A 76 -7.46 -4.78 8.95
CA ALA A 76 -7.74 -3.38 8.64
C ALA A 76 -9.14 -2.97 9.10
N PHE A 77 -10.15 -3.83 8.91
CA PHE A 77 -11.53 -3.58 9.29
C PHE A 77 -11.70 -3.48 10.81
N PHE A 78 -11.09 -4.41 11.55
CA PHE A 78 -11.14 -4.43 13.02
C PHE A 78 -10.06 -3.58 13.68
N SER A 79 -9.26 -2.84 12.91
CA SER A 79 -8.15 -2.04 13.43
C SER A 79 -8.57 -1.03 14.49
N SER A 80 -9.73 -0.37 14.33
CA SER A 80 -10.24 0.59 15.31
C SER A 80 -10.50 -0.03 16.68
N ALA A 81 -11.06 -1.23 16.75
CA ALA A 81 -11.28 -1.96 17.98
C ALA A 81 -9.96 -2.42 18.63
N LEU A 82 -9.01 -2.88 17.82
CA LEU A 82 -7.67 -3.25 18.28
C LEU A 82 -6.89 -2.05 18.81
N ILE A 83 -6.92 -0.93 18.10
CA ILE A 83 -6.27 0.32 18.51
C ILE A 83 -6.91 0.87 19.81
N ALA A 84 -8.23 0.78 19.96
CA ALA A 84 -8.91 1.19 21.18
C ALA A 84 -8.53 0.35 22.40
N ARG A 85 -8.19 -0.93 22.20
CA ARG A 85 -7.77 -1.84 23.30
C ARG A 85 -6.28 -1.78 23.60
N LEU A 86 -5.44 -1.78 22.57
CA LEU A 86 -3.99 -1.89 22.70
C LEU A 86 -3.28 -0.53 22.76
N GLY A 87 -3.95 0.54 22.30
CA GLY A 87 -3.33 1.82 21.97
C GLY A 87 -2.65 1.81 20.60
N ALA A 88 -2.60 2.97 19.95
CA ALA A 88 -2.10 3.09 18.57
C ALA A 88 -0.62 2.67 18.42
N LEU A 89 0.23 3.04 19.38
CA LEU A 89 1.66 2.68 19.34
C LEU A 89 1.88 1.17 19.52
N SER A 90 1.19 0.54 20.45
CA SER A 90 1.29 -0.92 20.68
C SER A 90 0.76 -1.68 19.47
N ALA A 91 -0.36 -1.24 18.87
CA ALA A 91 -0.89 -1.82 17.65
C ALA A 91 0.11 -1.71 16.48
N ALA A 92 0.78 -0.56 16.31
CA ALA A 92 1.82 -0.40 15.31
C ALA A 92 3.04 -1.31 15.55
N ARG A 93 3.47 -1.48 16.81
CA ARG A 93 4.56 -2.41 17.17
C ARG A 93 4.20 -3.86 16.86
N TRP A 94 3.02 -4.30 17.25
CA TRP A 94 2.54 -5.65 16.91
C TRP A 94 2.42 -5.86 15.41
N SER A 95 1.96 -4.85 14.67
CA SER A 95 1.95 -4.87 13.20
C SER A 95 3.32 -5.15 12.60
N ILE A 96 4.34 -4.40 13.03
CA ILE A 96 5.70 -4.59 12.54
C ILE A 96 6.20 -5.99 12.91
N ALA A 97 6.03 -6.40 14.17
CA ALA A 97 6.48 -7.70 14.64
C ALA A 97 5.83 -8.86 13.87
N LEU A 98 4.50 -8.85 13.71
CA LEU A 98 3.76 -9.87 12.96
C LEU A 98 4.19 -9.90 11.49
N THR A 99 4.43 -8.75 10.87
CA THR A 99 4.91 -8.68 9.48
C THR A 99 6.29 -9.30 9.33
N VAL A 100 7.22 -8.99 10.24
CA VAL A 100 8.57 -9.58 10.25
C VAL A 100 8.50 -11.09 10.51
N ILE A 101 7.77 -11.51 11.54
CA ILE A 101 7.62 -12.93 11.88
C ILE A 101 7.03 -13.69 10.70
N GLY A 102 5.91 -13.22 10.15
CA GLY A 102 5.22 -13.90 9.05
C GLY A 102 6.05 -13.96 7.77
N LEU A 103 6.76 -12.89 7.40
CA LEU A 103 7.61 -12.91 6.21
C LEU A 103 8.86 -13.78 6.42
N CYS A 104 9.53 -13.65 7.56
CA CYS A 104 10.80 -14.35 7.80
C CYS A 104 10.61 -15.83 8.13
N SER A 105 9.45 -16.22 8.68
CA SER A 105 9.13 -17.66 8.86
C SER A 105 9.08 -18.42 7.53
N LEU A 106 8.82 -17.74 6.41
CA LEU A 106 8.89 -18.35 5.08
C LEU A 106 10.28 -18.87 4.74
N ALA A 107 11.35 -18.38 5.35
CA ALA A 107 12.68 -18.95 5.21
C ALA A 107 12.72 -20.45 5.58
N LEU A 108 11.88 -20.87 6.52
CA LEU A 108 11.80 -22.25 7.02
C LEU A 108 10.57 -23.01 6.51
N THR A 109 9.53 -22.28 6.10
CA THR A 109 8.22 -22.89 5.81
C THR A 109 7.86 -22.93 4.33
N ARG A 110 8.65 -22.28 3.45
CA ARG A 110 8.35 -22.08 2.04
C ARG A 110 8.10 -23.37 1.24
N GLU A 111 8.72 -24.48 1.64
CA GLU A 111 8.54 -25.79 0.99
C GLU A 111 7.20 -26.46 1.35
N SER A 112 6.62 -26.09 2.50
CA SER A 112 5.33 -26.60 2.97
C SER A 112 4.21 -25.63 2.67
N PHE A 113 3.25 -26.04 1.84
CA PHE A 113 2.08 -25.21 1.53
C PHE A 113 1.32 -24.78 2.78
N ALA A 114 1.01 -25.71 3.68
CA ALA A 114 0.23 -25.42 4.89
C ALA A 114 0.94 -24.44 5.83
N LEU A 115 2.25 -24.64 6.06
CA LEU A 115 3.03 -23.73 6.92
C LEU A 115 3.24 -22.36 6.26
N SER A 116 3.40 -22.30 4.94
CA SER A 116 3.44 -21.04 4.19
C SER A 116 2.12 -20.29 4.29
N VAL A 117 0.98 -20.96 4.27
CA VAL A 117 -0.34 -20.33 4.52
C VAL A 117 -0.36 -19.66 5.90
N VAL A 118 0.08 -20.36 6.95
CA VAL A 118 0.14 -19.78 8.31
C VAL A 118 1.05 -18.55 8.34
N SER A 119 2.24 -18.64 7.75
CA SER A 119 3.19 -17.53 7.67
C SER A 119 2.58 -16.32 6.95
N ARG A 120 1.88 -16.54 5.85
CA ARG A 120 1.19 -15.49 5.08
C ARG A 120 0.03 -14.86 5.85
N VAL A 121 -0.75 -15.65 6.59
CA VAL A 121 -1.83 -15.14 7.47
C VAL A 121 -1.26 -14.23 8.56
N VAL A 122 -0.19 -14.66 9.24
CA VAL A 122 0.47 -13.85 10.27
C VAL A 122 0.98 -12.52 9.71
N GLN A 123 1.66 -12.57 8.55
CA GLN A 123 2.13 -11.38 7.86
C GLN A 123 0.99 -10.43 7.48
N ALA A 124 -0.11 -10.99 6.96
CA ALA A 124 -1.26 -10.22 6.49
C ALA A 124 -1.96 -9.45 7.60
N VAL A 125 -2.11 -10.07 8.79
CA VAL A 125 -2.65 -9.38 9.97
C VAL A 125 -1.78 -8.17 10.34
N GLY A 126 -0.45 -8.35 10.34
CA GLY A 126 0.47 -7.25 10.57
C GLY A 126 0.29 -6.11 9.56
N VAL A 127 0.28 -6.42 8.28
CA VAL A 127 0.16 -5.41 7.21
C VAL A 127 -1.19 -4.68 7.26
N GLY A 128 -2.29 -5.39 7.48
CA GLY A 128 -3.62 -4.78 7.57
C GLY A 128 -3.79 -3.81 8.74
N LEU A 129 -3.08 -4.03 9.84
CA LEU A 129 -3.17 -3.21 11.05
C LEU A 129 -2.24 -1.99 11.02
N PHE A 130 -1.10 -2.03 10.30
CA PHE A 130 -0.04 -1.02 10.40
C PHE A 130 -0.49 0.39 10.04
N LEU A 131 -1.06 0.56 8.85
CA LEU A 131 -1.42 1.88 8.34
C LEU A 131 -2.46 2.60 9.22
N PRO A 132 -3.58 1.95 9.64
CA PRO A 132 -4.50 2.55 10.58
C PRO A 132 -3.85 2.94 11.91
N ALA A 133 -3.01 2.07 12.48
CA ALA A 133 -2.36 2.33 13.76
C ALA A 133 -1.35 3.49 13.68
N GLY A 134 -0.52 3.51 12.64
CA GLY A 134 0.42 4.58 12.38
C GLY A 134 -0.27 5.93 12.15
N MET A 135 -1.35 5.93 11.38
CA MET A 135 -2.17 7.13 11.13
C MET A 135 -2.75 7.71 12.42
N VAL A 136 -3.37 6.88 13.26
CA VAL A 136 -3.90 7.34 14.56
C VAL A 136 -2.76 7.88 15.44
N TYR A 137 -1.61 7.24 15.44
CA TYR A 137 -0.46 7.71 16.22
C TYR A 137 0.02 9.09 15.76
N ILE A 138 0.29 9.29 14.46
CA ILE A 138 0.82 10.58 13.97
C ILE A 138 -0.17 11.72 14.13
N GLN A 139 -1.48 11.45 14.02
CA GLN A 139 -2.54 12.46 14.21
C GLN A 139 -2.50 13.11 15.59
N THR A 140 -1.97 12.41 16.59
CA THR A 140 -1.80 12.95 17.94
C THR A 140 -0.52 13.80 18.11
N ARG A 141 0.30 13.95 17.08
CA ARG A 141 1.59 14.66 17.10
C ARG A 141 1.62 15.89 16.20
N ILE A 142 0.61 16.04 15.34
CA ILE A 142 0.52 17.09 14.34
C ILE A 142 -0.68 18.02 14.60
N THR A 143 -0.55 19.28 14.18
CA THR A 143 -1.63 20.27 14.25
C THR A 143 -2.55 20.14 13.04
N ARG A 144 -3.77 20.71 13.13
CA ARG A 144 -4.73 20.69 12.01
C ARG A 144 -4.25 21.51 10.81
N THR A 145 -3.45 22.52 11.02
CA THR A 145 -2.97 23.46 9.98
C THR A 145 -2.13 22.78 8.90
N GLN A 146 -1.29 21.80 9.27
CA GLN A 146 -0.42 21.11 8.31
C GLN A 146 -0.76 19.60 8.16
N PHE A 147 -1.95 19.22 8.58
CA PHE A 147 -2.40 17.82 8.61
C PHE A 147 -2.21 17.11 7.27
N VAL A 148 -2.72 17.67 6.18
CA VAL A 148 -2.66 17.05 4.85
C VAL A 148 -1.21 16.86 4.38
N TYR A 149 -0.37 17.90 4.56
CA TYR A 149 1.03 17.83 4.18
C TYR A 149 1.79 16.73 4.96
N LEU A 150 1.65 16.71 6.28
CA LEU A 150 2.36 15.76 7.14
C LEU A 150 1.88 14.32 6.95
N VAL A 151 0.59 14.10 6.70
CA VAL A 151 0.06 12.79 6.30
C VAL A 151 0.65 12.34 4.96
N THR A 152 0.83 13.27 4.02
CA THR A 152 1.49 12.97 2.74
C THR A 152 2.95 12.56 2.95
N VAL A 153 3.68 13.26 3.83
CA VAL A 153 5.06 12.91 4.21
C VAL A 153 5.13 11.51 4.83
N PHE A 154 4.23 11.20 5.77
CA PHE A 154 4.15 9.86 6.38
C PHE A 154 3.92 8.76 5.33
N SER A 155 3.00 9.00 4.41
CA SER A 155 2.65 8.00 3.38
C SER A 155 3.68 7.89 2.24
N ALA A 156 4.62 8.84 2.11
CA ALA A 156 5.67 8.82 1.09
C ALA A 156 6.69 7.68 1.30
N GLY A 157 6.80 7.16 2.51
CA GLY A 157 7.65 6.00 2.80
C GLY A 157 7.29 4.76 1.98
N ILE A 158 6.02 4.56 1.66
CA ILE A 158 5.54 3.37 0.92
C ILE A 158 6.14 3.29 -0.49
N PRO A 159 6.01 4.30 -1.37
CA PRO A 159 6.62 4.25 -2.70
C PRO A 159 8.15 4.23 -2.66
N LEU A 160 8.77 4.93 -1.72
CA LEU A 160 10.23 4.89 -1.57
C LEU A 160 10.71 3.48 -1.19
N ALA A 161 9.98 2.77 -0.36
CA ALA A 161 10.28 1.39 0.00
C ALA A 161 10.18 0.45 -1.21
N ALA A 162 9.22 0.66 -2.09
CA ALA A 162 9.07 -0.12 -3.32
C ALA A 162 10.24 0.11 -4.31
N ALA A 163 10.88 1.28 -4.29
CA ALA A 163 12.08 1.53 -5.09
C ALA A 163 13.30 0.72 -4.58
N VAL A 164 13.34 0.41 -3.29
CA VAL A 164 14.53 -0.17 -2.62
C VAL A 164 14.40 -1.68 -2.46
N ALA A 165 13.29 -2.16 -1.90
CA ALA A 165 13.17 -3.54 -1.44
C ALA A 165 13.23 -4.58 -2.58
N PRO A 166 12.44 -4.50 -3.68
CA PRO A 166 12.48 -5.53 -4.71
C PRO A 166 13.84 -5.59 -5.44
N PRO A 167 14.49 -4.47 -5.85
CA PRO A 167 15.82 -4.55 -6.47
C PRO A 167 16.90 -5.09 -5.54
N LEU A 168 16.89 -4.66 -4.28
CA LEU A 168 17.87 -5.13 -3.29
C LEU A 168 17.64 -6.61 -2.96
N GLY A 169 16.38 -7.03 -2.83
CA GLY A 169 16.01 -8.42 -2.63
C GLY A 169 16.36 -9.30 -3.84
N GLU A 170 16.18 -8.83 -5.06
CA GLU A 170 16.59 -9.53 -6.27
C GLU A 170 18.09 -9.78 -6.28
N TRP A 171 18.88 -8.74 -5.98
CA TRP A 171 20.34 -8.87 -5.89
C TRP A 171 20.74 -9.91 -4.83
N THR A 172 20.18 -9.83 -3.62
CA THR A 172 20.49 -10.78 -2.54
C THR A 172 20.05 -12.19 -2.90
N LEU A 173 18.88 -12.35 -3.50
CA LEU A 173 18.35 -13.64 -3.94
C LEU A 173 19.26 -14.30 -4.98
N LYS A 174 19.82 -13.51 -5.90
CA LYS A 174 20.75 -14.00 -6.94
C LYS A 174 22.13 -14.38 -6.38
N GLN A 175 22.66 -13.59 -5.44
CA GLN A 175 24.03 -13.76 -4.93
C GLN A 175 24.13 -14.74 -3.74
N PHE A 176 23.14 -14.71 -2.83
CA PHE A 176 23.22 -15.36 -1.53
C PHE A 176 22.02 -16.31 -1.27
N GLY A 177 21.06 -16.37 -2.19
CA GLY A 177 19.89 -17.25 -2.09
C GLY A 177 18.77 -16.74 -1.19
N GLU A 178 17.76 -17.58 -1.03
CA GLU A 178 16.46 -17.20 -0.44
C GLU A 178 16.56 -16.92 1.06
N THR A 179 17.30 -17.72 1.81
CA THR A 179 17.47 -17.55 3.26
C THR A 179 18.11 -16.20 3.58
N ALA A 180 19.13 -15.79 2.80
CA ALA A 180 19.76 -14.49 2.95
C ALA A 180 18.80 -13.34 2.62
N MET A 181 17.96 -13.51 1.59
CA MET A 181 16.92 -12.53 1.23
C MET A 181 15.92 -12.33 2.38
N PHE A 182 15.45 -13.41 3.02
CA PHE A 182 14.54 -13.29 4.17
C PHE A 182 15.22 -12.66 5.39
N ALA A 183 16.48 -13.02 5.66
CA ALA A 183 17.27 -12.38 6.72
C ALA A 183 17.46 -10.87 6.47
N GLN A 184 17.75 -10.50 5.22
CA GLN A 184 17.83 -9.09 4.81
C GLN A 184 16.47 -8.38 4.96
N ALA A 185 15.37 -9.03 4.61
CA ALA A 185 14.01 -8.46 4.74
C ALA A 185 13.61 -8.24 6.21
N ALA A 186 14.15 -9.03 7.16
CA ALA A 186 13.90 -8.85 8.59
C ALA A 186 14.51 -7.56 9.14
N LEU A 187 15.70 -7.20 8.68
CA LEU A 187 16.51 -6.13 9.26
C LEU A 187 15.78 -4.77 9.27
N PRO A 188 15.21 -4.27 8.15
CA PRO A 188 14.46 -3.02 8.18
C PRO A 188 13.28 -3.06 9.16
N GLY A 189 12.52 -4.16 9.21
CA GLY A 189 11.40 -4.28 10.14
C GLY A 189 11.84 -4.24 11.61
N LEU A 190 12.92 -4.93 11.96
CA LEU A 190 13.49 -4.90 13.30
C LEU A 190 14.00 -3.49 13.67
N LEU A 191 14.67 -2.79 12.75
CA LEU A 191 15.09 -1.40 12.95
C LEU A 191 13.87 -0.48 13.08
N GLY A 192 12.84 -0.69 12.27
CA GLY A 192 11.55 0.03 12.37
C GLY A 192 10.89 -0.18 13.74
N LEU A 193 10.88 -1.42 14.24
CA LEU A 193 10.39 -1.72 15.60
C LEU A 193 11.22 -1.00 16.65
N ALA A 194 12.56 -1.04 16.55
CA ALA A 194 13.47 -0.36 17.46
C ALA A 194 13.23 1.16 17.51
N LEU A 195 12.99 1.81 16.36
CA LEU A 195 12.65 3.24 16.32
C LEU A 195 11.37 3.56 17.11
N THR A 196 10.44 2.62 17.23
CA THR A 196 9.21 2.84 17.99
C THR A 196 9.38 2.72 19.49
N LEU A 197 10.47 2.10 20.00
CA LEU A 197 10.67 1.83 21.43
C LEU A 197 10.77 3.10 22.26
N GLY A 198 11.40 4.15 21.71
CA GLY A 198 11.54 5.46 22.37
C GLY A 198 10.34 6.38 22.28
N LEU A 199 9.24 5.94 21.63
CA LEU A 199 8.05 6.76 21.42
C LEU A 199 7.10 6.69 22.63
N ARG A 200 6.46 7.83 22.93
CA ARG A 200 5.43 7.88 24.02
C ARG A 200 4.16 7.17 23.59
N PRO A 201 3.58 6.32 24.43
CA PRO A 201 2.26 5.76 24.18
C PRO A 201 1.22 6.88 24.04
N VAL A 202 0.22 6.64 23.20
CA VAL A 202 -0.98 7.47 23.11
C VAL A 202 -2.06 6.77 23.93
N ALA A 203 -2.74 7.54 24.78
CA ALA A 203 -3.90 7.02 25.52
C ALA A 203 -4.87 6.38 24.50
N ALA A 204 -5.38 5.20 24.84
CA ALA A 204 -6.40 4.55 24.03
C ALA A 204 -7.56 5.54 23.87
N ALA A 205 -7.85 5.97 22.65
CA ALA A 205 -9.03 6.76 22.38
C ALA A 205 -10.23 5.91 22.83
N GLY A 206 -11.05 6.45 23.73
CA GLY A 206 -12.22 5.73 24.25
C GLY A 206 -13.04 5.15 23.11
N ARG A 207 -13.83 4.12 23.41
CA ARG A 207 -14.61 3.29 22.48
C ARG A 207 -14.91 4.00 21.16
N GLY A 208 -14.15 3.66 20.11
CA GLY A 208 -14.38 4.21 18.78
C GLY A 208 -15.83 3.93 18.38
N ALA A 209 -16.46 4.92 17.79
CA ALA A 209 -17.78 4.74 17.20
C ALA A 209 -17.71 3.49 16.32
N GLY A 210 -18.57 2.50 16.62
CA GLY A 210 -18.65 1.27 15.83
C GLY A 210 -18.77 1.64 14.35
N LEU A 211 -18.16 0.87 13.47
CA LEU A 211 -18.26 1.05 12.02
C LEU A 211 -19.76 0.99 11.65
N ALA A 212 -20.36 2.16 11.50
CA ALA A 212 -21.70 2.25 10.94
C ALA A 212 -21.59 2.00 9.44
N LEU A 213 -21.81 0.75 9.02
CA LEU A 213 -21.87 0.36 7.60
C LEU A 213 -23.17 0.84 6.93
N THR A 214 -24.07 1.45 7.71
CA THR A 214 -25.35 1.97 7.24
C THR A 214 -25.10 3.03 6.16
N GLY A 215 -25.61 2.79 4.98
CA GLY A 215 -25.43 3.68 3.82
C GLY A 215 -24.12 3.52 3.04
N ALA A 216 -23.17 2.65 3.47
CA ALA A 216 -21.94 2.40 2.73
C ALA A 216 -22.16 1.67 1.38
N PHE A 217 -23.30 1.01 1.21
CA PHE A 217 -23.67 0.29 -0.02
C PHE A 217 -24.64 1.07 -0.92
N ARG A 218 -24.67 2.40 -0.83
CA ARG A 218 -25.46 3.23 -1.77
C ARG A 218 -24.93 3.06 -3.19
N SER A 219 -25.81 3.13 -4.18
CA SER A 219 -25.44 2.99 -5.60
C SER A 219 -24.41 4.01 -6.07
N SER A 220 -24.39 5.20 -5.46
CA SER A 220 -23.40 6.26 -5.72
C SER A 220 -21.95 5.87 -5.41
N PHE A 221 -21.73 4.88 -4.53
CA PHE A 221 -20.40 4.40 -4.16
C PHE A 221 -19.91 3.21 -5.00
N MET A 222 -20.75 2.60 -5.81
CA MET A 222 -20.37 1.41 -6.59
C MET A 222 -19.27 1.71 -7.61
N LEU A 223 -19.34 2.85 -8.29
CA LEU A 223 -18.31 3.27 -9.25
C LEU A 223 -16.96 3.57 -8.58
N PRO A 224 -16.88 4.36 -7.49
CA PRO A 224 -15.65 4.51 -6.71
C PRO A 224 -15.08 3.17 -6.23
N TYR A 225 -15.92 2.25 -5.72
CA TYR A 225 -15.45 0.93 -5.26
C TYR A 225 -14.88 0.09 -6.40
N LEU A 226 -15.57 0.05 -7.54
CA LEU A 226 -15.08 -0.63 -8.74
C LEU A 226 -13.74 -0.06 -9.19
N ALA A 227 -13.61 1.26 -9.22
CA ALA A 227 -12.40 1.93 -9.64
C ALA A 227 -11.21 1.61 -8.72
N VAL A 228 -11.40 1.71 -7.38
CA VAL A 228 -10.32 1.45 -6.43
C VAL A 228 -9.95 -0.03 -6.36
N MET A 229 -10.92 -0.94 -6.52
CA MET A 229 -10.67 -2.37 -6.62
C MET A 229 -9.86 -2.70 -7.88
N THR A 230 -10.21 -2.09 -9.01
CA THR A 230 -9.44 -2.22 -10.26
C THR A 230 -8.01 -1.69 -10.08
N GLY A 231 -7.85 -0.48 -9.52
CA GLY A 231 -6.53 0.06 -9.19
C GLY A 231 -5.72 -0.86 -8.27
N GLY A 232 -6.39 -1.47 -7.28
CA GLY A 232 -5.80 -2.50 -6.44
C GLY A 232 -5.36 -3.73 -7.22
N ALA A 233 -6.16 -4.23 -8.15
CA ALA A 233 -5.81 -5.38 -9.00
C ALA A 233 -4.61 -5.11 -9.90
N LEU A 234 -4.54 -3.92 -10.49
CA LEU A 234 -3.40 -3.46 -11.29
C LEU A 234 -2.12 -3.37 -10.43
N TYR A 235 -2.24 -2.81 -9.23
CA TYR A 235 -1.12 -2.79 -8.28
C TYR A 235 -0.74 -4.20 -7.81
N GLY A 236 -1.73 -5.07 -7.59
CA GLY A 236 -1.53 -6.47 -7.19
C GLY A 236 -0.66 -7.24 -8.16
N PHE A 237 -0.80 -7.04 -9.49
CA PHE A 237 0.08 -7.63 -10.49
C PHE A 237 1.55 -7.24 -10.26
N SER A 238 1.81 -5.96 -10.01
CA SER A 238 3.18 -5.46 -9.84
C SER A 238 3.88 -6.03 -8.60
N VAL A 239 3.14 -6.34 -7.54
CA VAL A 239 3.69 -6.88 -6.29
C VAL A 239 3.60 -8.40 -6.17
N SER A 240 3.10 -9.09 -7.21
CA SER A 240 2.99 -10.55 -7.26
C SER A 240 3.81 -11.16 -8.40
N TYR A 241 3.39 -10.99 -9.64
CA TYR A 241 3.93 -11.73 -10.78
C TYR A 241 4.87 -10.92 -11.68
N LEU A 242 4.89 -9.58 -11.58
CA LEU A 242 5.78 -8.76 -12.39
C LEU A 242 7.26 -9.13 -12.20
N ALA A 243 7.65 -9.52 -10.98
CA ALA A 243 9.03 -9.95 -10.72
C ALA A 243 9.39 -11.23 -11.49
N VAL A 244 8.45 -12.18 -11.59
CA VAL A 244 8.63 -13.41 -12.40
C VAL A 244 8.74 -13.05 -13.89
N ASP A 245 7.83 -12.22 -14.38
CA ASP A 245 7.83 -11.77 -15.77
C ASP A 245 9.15 -11.08 -16.16
N LEU A 246 9.61 -10.13 -15.32
CA LEU A 246 10.88 -9.44 -15.57
C LEU A 246 12.09 -10.38 -15.59
N GLN A 247 12.08 -11.42 -14.74
CA GLN A 247 13.13 -12.45 -14.77
C GLN A 247 13.12 -13.24 -16.10
N THR A 248 11.94 -13.59 -16.62
CA THR A 248 11.84 -14.31 -17.91
C THR A 248 12.36 -13.47 -19.07
N ARG A 249 12.24 -12.14 -18.97
CA ARG A 249 12.75 -11.17 -19.96
C ARG A 249 14.21 -10.74 -19.73
N ALA A 250 14.87 -11.25 -18.67
CA ALA A 250 16.20 -10.82 -18.23
C ALA A 250 16.31 -9.30 -17.96
N ILE A 251 15.23 -8.67 -17.53
CA ILE A 251 15.17 -7.24 -17.13
C ILE A 251 15.26 -7.16 -15.61
N ALA A 252 16.16 -6.31 -15.09
CA ALA A 252 16.31 -6.10 -13.64
C ALA A 252 15.06 -5.41 -13.06
N LEU A 253 14.64 -5.82 -11.85
CA LEU A 253 13.47 -5.25 -11.17
C LEU A 253 13.59 -3.74 -10.95
N ALA A 254 14.82 -3.24 -10.79
CA ALA A 254 15.10 -1.81 -10.67
C ALA A 254 14.57 -1.00 -11.86
N ALA A 255 14.55 -1.58 -13.06
CA ALA A 255 14.07 -0.91 -14.28
C ALA A 255 12.58 -0.52 -14.21
N PHE A 256 11.78 -1.22 -13.41
CA PHE A 256 10.38 -0.88 -13.17
C PHE A 256 10.16 -0.16 -11.83
N PHE A 257 10.64 -0.73 -10.72
CA PHE A 257 10.28 -0.26 -9.37
C PHE A 257 10.85 1.12 -9.05
N VAL A 258 12.05 1.45 -9.52
CA VAL A 258 12.66 2.77 -9.28
C VAL A 258 11.92 3.86 -10.05
N PRO A 259 11.71 3.78 -11.38
CA PRO A 259 10.95 4.78 -12.13
C PRO A 259 9.49 4.89 -11.64
N SER A 260 8.84 3.79 -11.28
CA SER A 260 7.49 3.78 -10.71
C SER A 260 7.42 4.60 -9.43
N SER A 261 8.37 4.41 -8.52
CA SER A 261 8.44 5.16 -7.27
C SER A 261 8.72 6.65 -7.51
N VAL A 262 9.59 6.99 -8.45
CA VAL A 262 9.85 8.38 -8.87
C VAL A 262 8.57 9.02 -9.39
N GLY A 263 7.86 8.37 -10.32
CA GLY A 263 6.58 8.85 -10.85
C GLY A 263 5.56 9.12 -9.74
N MET A 264 5.45 8.19 -8.77
CA MET A 264 4.55 8.34 -7.64
C MET A 264 4.93 9.51 -6.72
N VAL A 265 6.21 9.67 -6.39
CA VAL A 265 6.69 10.77 -5.53
C VAL A 265 6.48 12.12 -6.21
N VAL A 266 6.83 12.23 -7.50
CA VAL A 266 6.63 13.47 -8.28
C VAL A 266 5.17 13.89 -8.29
N VAL A 267 4.25 12.97 -8.55
CA VAL A 267 2.81 13.30 -8.53
C VAL A 267 2.36 13.75 -7.14
N ARG A 268 2.76 13.06 -6.08
CA ARG A 268 2.31 13.38 -4.72
C ARG A 268 2.80 14.73 -4.22
N PHE A 269 4.05 15.09 -4.49
CA PHE A 269 4.65 16.31 -3.95
C PHE A 269 4.60 17.51 -4.91
N VAL A 270 4.56 17.26 -6.22
CA VAL A 270 4.60 18.33 -7.22
C VAL A 270 3.24 18.54 -7.86
N ALA A 271 2.61 17.49 -8.40
CA ALA A 271 1.41 17.64 -9.23
C ALA A 271 0.12 17.74 -8.42
N MET A 272 0.04 17.16 -7.21
CA MET A 272 -1.21 17.04 -6.46
C MET A 272 -1.87 18.38 -6.12
N ARG A 273 -1.08 19.45 -5.94
CA ARG A 273 -1.59 20.82 -5.71
C ARG A 273 -2.43 21.34 -6.89
N TRP A 274 -2.09 20.98 -8.12
CA TRP A 274 -2.85 21.37 -9.32
C TRP A 274 -4.00 20.39 -9.59
N LEU A 275 -3.76 19.11 -9.34
CA LEU A 275 -4.75 18.06 -9.53
C LEU A 275 -5.94 18.19 -8.58
N SER A 276 -5.73 18.76 -7.39
CA SER A 276 -6.81 18.99 -6.40
C SER A 276 -7.93 19.92 -6.91
N ALA A 277 -7.69 20.71 -7.94
CA ALA A 277 -8.72 21.55 -8.59
C ALA A 277 -9.61 20.75 -9.58
N VAL A 278 -9.23 19.54 -9.94
CA VAL A 278 -9.95 18.70 -10.91
C VAL A 278 -10.93 17.79 -10.16
N ARG A 279 -12.14 17.60 -10.72
CA ARG A 279 -13.17 16.74 -10.13
C ARG A 279 -12.66 15.30 -9.96
N PRO A 280 -12.88 14.64 -8.80
CA PRO A 280 -12.38 13.30 -8.51
C PRO A 280 -12.67 12.24 -9.58
N PRO A 281 -13.88 12.13 -10.16
CA PRO A 281 -14.14 11.13 -11.21
C PRO A 281 -13.26 11.29 -12.44
N ARG A 282 -12.94 12.53 -12.85
CA ARG A 282 -12.06 12.78 -14.02
C ARG A 282 -10.62 12.37 -13.74
N LEU A 283 -10.13 12.63 -12.52
CA LEU A 283 -8.79 12.19 -12.10
C LEU A 283 -8.69 10.66 -12.04
N VAL A 284 -9.72 9.99 -11.54
CA VAL A 284 -9.78 8.52 -11.49
C VAL A 284 -9.80 7.93 -12.90
N MET A 285 -10.56 8.51 -13.83
CA MET A 285 -10.54 8.09 -15.25
C MET A 285 -9.15 8.28 -15.87
N ALA A 286 -8.51 9.44 -15.64
CA ALA A 286 -7.16 9.69 -16.12
C ALA A 286 -6.14 8.71 -15.53
N SER A 287 -6.24 8.41 -14.23
CA SER A 287 -5.41 7.41 -13.56
C SER A 287 -5.55 6.03 -14.20
N LEU A 288 -6.78 5.57 -14.47
CA LEU A 288 -7.03 4.28 -15.14
C LEU A 288 -6.52 4.26 -16.58
N ALA A 289 -6.66 5.36 -17.32
CA ALA A 289 -6.11 5.47 -18.67
C ALA A 289 -4.57 5.41 -18.67
N ILE A 290 -3.93 6.07 -17.69
CA ILE A 290 -2.48 6.02 -17.51
C ILE A 290 -2.04 4.60 -17.10
N TYR A 291 -2.79 3.91 -16.26
CA TYR A 291 -2.54 2.51 -15.92
C TYR A 291 -2.68 1.61 -17.16
N ALA A 292 -3.72 1.80 -18.00
CA ALA A 292 -3.88 1.05 -19.23
C ALA A 292 -2.66 1.23 -20.16
N LEU A 293 -2.21 2.47 -20.35
CA LEU A 293 -0.99 2.77 -21.09
C LEU A 293 0.24 2.11 -20.47
N SER A 294 0.38 2.15 -19.15
CA SER A 294 1.47 1.50 -18.43
C SER A 294 1.52 0.00 -18.71
N PHE A 295 0.39 -0.71 -18.63
CA PHE A 295 0.33 -2.14 -18.88
C PHE A 295 0.62 -2.50 -20.34
N VAL A 296 0.20 -1.67 -21.30
CA VAL A 296 0.61 -1.82 -22.70
C VAL A 296 2.13 -1.68 -22.85
N LEU A 297 2.73 -0.67 -22.22
CA LEU A 297 4.18 -0.46 -22.25
C LEU A 297 4.95 -1.61 -21.59
N ILE A 298 4.45 -2.12 -20.44
CA ILE A 298 5.02 -3.28 -19.75
C ILE A 298 4.95 -4.51 -20.67
N ALA A 299 3.80 -4.77 -21.30
CA ALA A 299 3.60 -5.90 -22.20
C ALA A 299 4.56 -5.86 -23.41
N LEU A 300 4.81 -4.68 -23.94
CA LEU A 300 5.67 -4.46 -25.10
C LEU A 300 7.16 -4.30 -24.75
N ALA A 301 7.50 -4.13 -23.46
CA ALA A 301 8.86 -3.87 -23.04
C ALA A 301 9.80 -5.06 -23.32
N ARG A 302 10.82 -4.83 -24.09
CA ARG A 302 11.92 -5.78 -24.38
C ARG A 302 13.27 -5.31 -23.84
N ASP A 303 13.29 -4.11 -23.30
CA ASP A 303 14.48 -3.47 -22.76
C ASP A 303 14.15 -2.65 -21.50
N PRO A 304 15.17 -2.30 -20.67
CA PRO A 304 14.97 -1.56 -19.43
C PRO A 304 14.39 -0.15 -19.61
N ILE A 305 14.56 0.48 -20.78
CA ILE A 305 14.11 1.88 -21.00
C ILE A 305 12.58 1.89 -21.16
N VAL A 306 12.05 1.05 -22.05
CA VAL A 306 10.59 0.93 -22.26
C VAL A 306 9.92 0.47 -20.96
N MET A 307 10.53 -0.49 -20.23
CA MET A 307 10.06 -0.92 -18.92
C MET A 307 10.03 0.25 -17.93
N GLY A 308 11.04 1.09 -17.92
CA GLY A 308 11.11 2.28 -17.06
C GLY A 308 10.02 3.31 -17.38
N ILE A 309 9.73 3.55 -18.66
CA ILE A 309 8.64 4.43 -19.08
C ILE A 309 7.29 3.87 -18.62
N GLY A 310 7.07 2.55 -18.79
CA GLY A 310 5.91 1.84 -18.23
C GLY A 310 5.82 1.98 -16.73
N GLY A 311 6.96 1.86 -16.02
CA GLY A 311 7.07 2.07 -14.58
C GLY A 311 6.67 3.49 -14.15
N VAL A 312 7.18 4.54 -14.81
CA VAL A 312 6.77 5.93 -14.52
C VAL A 312 5.26 6.08 -14.68
N ALA A 313 4.69 5.62 -15.79
CA ALA A 313 3.26 5.68 -16.04
C ALA A 313 2.47 4.95 -14.94
N PHE A 314 2.93 3.76 -14.52
CA PHE A 314 2.36 3.01 -13.41
C PHE A 314 2.35 3.82 -12.11
N GLY A 315 3.49 4.41 -11.76
CA GLY A 315 3.64 5.23 -10.55
C GLY A 315 2.72 6.45 -10.55
N VAL A 316 2.58 7.13 -11.69
CA VAL A 316 1.66 8.26 -11.87
C VAL A 316 0.21 7.82 -11.64
N GLY A 317 -0.23 6.73 -12.26
CA GLY A 317 -1.57 6.18 -12.07
C GLY A 317 -1.83 5.82 -10.60
N ASN A 318 -0.89 5.10 -9.98
CA ASN A 318 -1.01 4.64 -8.59
C ASN A 318 -1.04 5.80 -7.58
N ALA A 319 -0.27 6.87 -7.83
CA ALA A 319 -0.26 8.04 -6.94
C ALA A 319 -1.62 8.73 -6.82
N ILE A 320 -2.41 8.71 -7.89
CA ILE A 320 -3.71 9.37 -8.00
C ILE A 320 -4.82 8.49 -7.44
N MET A 321 -4.81 7.18 -7.73
CA MET A 321 -5.94 6.27 -7.56
C MET A 321 -6.52 6.29 -6.14
N PHE A 322 -5.77 5.81 -5.16
CA PHE A 322 -6.32 5.61 -3.81
C PHE A 322 -6.69 6.93 -3.10
N PRO A 323 -5.84 7.99 -3.10
CA PRO A 323 -6.18 9.24 -2.44
C PRO A 323 -7.41 9.93 -3.06
N VAL A 324 -7.52 9.91 -4.39
CA VAL A 324 -8.62 10.59 -5.09
C VAL A 324 -9.93 9.83 -4.93
N VAL A 325 -9.91 8.49 -4.97
CA VAL A 325 -11.13 7.70 -4.67
C VAL A 325 -11.55 7.89 -3.22
N SER A 326 -10.62 7.96 -2.27
CA SER A 326 -10.93 8.26 -0.86
C SER A 326 -11.61 9.63 -0.72
N ALA A 327 -11.13 10.64 -1.43
CA ALA A 327 -11.76 11.96 -1.46
C ALA A 327 -13.17 11.89 -2.08
N TRP A 328 -13.33 11.17 -3.17
CA TRP A 328 -14.63 10.96 -3.84
C TRP A 328 -15.65 10.26 -2.96
N LEU A 329 -15.25 9.22 -2.24
CA LEU A 329 -16.10 8.52 -1.26
C LEU A 329 -16.55 9.39 -0.08
N GLY A 330 -15.79 10.45 0.24
CA GLY A 330 -16.14 11.40 1.29
C GLY A 330 -16.93 12.63 0.80
N GLU A 331 -17.11 12.77 -0.51
CA GLU A 331 -17.77 13.96 -1.10
C GLU A 331 -19.24 14.03 -0.68
N GLY A 332 -19.66 15.19 -0.18
CA GLY A 332 -21.04 15.43 0.26
C GLY A 332 -21.47 14.72 1.56
N LEU A 333 -20.57 13.98 2.22
CA LEU A 333 -20.87 13.28 3.47
C LEU A 333 -20.46 14.08 4.71
N GLN A 334 -21.29 14.03 5.75
CA GLN A 334 -20.93 14.48 7.08
C GLN A 334 -19.72 13.68 7.62
N PRO A 335 -18.86 14.26 8.47
CA PRO A 335 -17.70 13.54 9.01
C PRO A 335 -18.03 12.20 9.68
N SER A 336 -19.17 12.10 10.34
CA SER A 336 -19.69 10.87 10.99
C SER A 336 -20.11 9.77 10.00
N GLU A 337 -20.45 10.12 8.75
CA GLU A 337 -20.91 9.18 7.73
C GLU A 337 -19.78 8.61 6.87
N ARG A 338 -18.57 9.21 6.91
CA ARG A 338 -17.44 8.87 6.03
C ARG A 338 -16.80 7.53 6.35
N ALA A 339 -16.88 7.09 7.60
CA ALA A 339 -16.15 5.91 8.09
C ALA A 339 -16.55 4.62 7.34
N GLY A 340 -17.84 4.39 7.11
CA GLY A 340 -18.34 3.21 6.41
C GLY A 340 -17.85 3.12 4.95
N PRO A 341 -18.12 4.12 4.08
CA PRO A 341 -17.64 4.13 2.71
C PRO A 341 -16.11 4.03 2.59
N GLN A 342 -15.35 4.68 3.46
CA GLN A 342 -13.89 4.60 3.47
C GLN A 342 -13.40 3.19 3.83
N ALA A 343 -14.03 2.52 4.80
CA ALA A 343 -13.67 1.16 5.19
C ALA A 343 -13.92 0.16 4.04
N ILE A 344 -15.09 0.27 3.36
CA ILE A 344 -15.41 -0.57 2.20
C ILE A 344 -14.45 -0.26 1.03
N GLY A 345 -14.13 1.03 0.76
CA GLY A 345 -13.17 1.41 -0.26
C GLY A 345 -11.77 0.83 -0.01
N THR A 346 -11.31 0.86 1.25
CA THR A 346 -10.04 0.25 1.65
C THR A 346 -10.07 -1.27 1.48
N ALA A 347 -11.17 -1.92 1.89
CA ALA A 347 -11.36 -3.36 1.70
C ALA A 347 -11.38 -3.74 0.22
N ALA A 348 -12.05 -2.96 -0.63
CA ALA A 348 -12.07 -3.16 -2.08
C ALA A 348 -10.67 -3.02 -2.69
N PHE A 349 -9.88 -2.05 -2.24
CA PHE A 349 -8.49 -1.89 -2.67
C PHE A 349 -7.63 -3.10 -2.28
N TYR A 350 -7.71 -3.55 -1.02
CA TYR A 350 -6.97 -4.74 -0.55
C TYR A 350 -7.43 -6.02 -1.24
N LEU A 351 -8.74 -6.15 -1.50
CA LEU A 351 -9.28 -7.26 -2.28
C LEU A 351 -8.66 -7.27 -3.69
N GLY A 352 -8.62 -6.11 -4.35
CA GLY A 352 -7.93 -5.97 -5.63
C GLY A 352 -6.47 -6.41 -5.57
N ILE A 353 -5.69 -5.91 -4.60
CA ILE A 353 -4.26 -6.23 -4.49
C ILE A 353 -4.02 -7.71 -4.25
N TYR A 354 -4.69 -8.28 -3.25
CA TYR A 354 -4.28 -9.56 -2.69
C TYR A 354 -5.14 -10.75 -3.13
N ALA A 355 -6.36 -10.55 -3.64
CA ALA A 355 -7.15 -11.65 -4.19
C ALA A 355 -6.82 -11.92 -5.67
N THR A 356 -6.34 -10.92 -6.40
CA THR A 356 -6.06 -10.99 -7.84
C THR A 356 -4.91 -11.96 -8.22
N PRO A 357 -3.87 -12.22 -7.41
CA PRO A 357 -2.82 -13.17 -7.78
C PRO A 357 -3.35 -14.57 -8.12
N PHE A 358 -4.38 -15.07 -7.46
CA PHE A 358 -4.93 -16.38 -7.75
C PHE A 358 -5.54 -16.48 -9.17
N PRO A 359 -6.49 -15.63 -9.60
CA PRO A 359 -6.95 -15.65 -11.00
C PRO A 359 -5.84 -15.35 -12.02
N GLN A 360 -4.84 -14.56 -11.65
CA GLN A 360 -3.69 -14.30 -12.53
C GLN A 360 -2.94 -15.57 -12.91
N THR A 361 -2.84 -16.56 -12.01
CA THR A 361 -2.17 -17.83 -12.33
C THR A 361 -2.81 -18.55 -13.51
N PHE A 362 -4.13 -18.55 -13.58
CA PHE A 362 -4.86 -19.18 -14.68
C PHE A 362 -4.67 -18.41 -15.98
N MET A 363 -4.67 -17.07 -15.90
CA MET A 363 -4.43 -16.22 -17.07
C MET A 363 -3.00 -16.40 -17.60
N ILE A 364 -2.00 -16.38 -16.72
CA ILE A 364 -0.59 -16.57 -17.08
C ILE A 364 -0.37 -18.00 -17.61
N GLY A 365 -0.93 -19.01 -16.97
CA GLY A 365 -0.80 -20.40 -17.40
C GLY A 365 -1.48 -20.69 -18.75
N ALA A 366 -2.62 -20.07 -19.03
CA ALA A 366 -3.34 -20.27 -20.28
C ALA A 366 -2.85 -19.41 -21.44
N TRP A 367 -2.44 -18.16 -21.18
CA TRP A 367 -2.18 -17.15 -22.23
C TRP A 367 -0.82 -16.45 -22.12
N GLY A 368 -0.06 -16.74 -21.07
CA GLY A 368 1.24 -16.12 -20.79
C GLY A 368 1.15 -14.68 -20.25
N PHE A 369 2.31 -14.11 -19.94
CA PHE A 369 2.41 -12.76 -19.35
C PHE A 369 1.89 -11.67 -20.27
N PHE A 370 2.30 -11.66 -21.54
CA PHE A 370 1.89 -10.65 -22.51
C PHE A 370 0.36 -10.50 -22.60
N ALA A 371 -0.34 -11.62 -22.78
CA ALA A 371 -1.82 -11.57 -22.86
C ALA A 371 -2.46 -11.14 -21.54
N THR A 372 -1.90 -11.59 -20.40
CA THR A 372 -2.37 -11.20 -19.07
C THR A 372 -2.22 -9.68 -18.88
N GLU A 373 -1.08 -9.10 -19.24
CA GLU A 373 -0.84 -7.67 -19.14
C GLU A 373 -1.79 -6.87 -20.06
N MET A 374 -2.03 -7.34 -21.27
CA MET A 374 -3.00 -6.73 -22.19
C MET A 374 -4.44 -6.82 -21.66
N ILE A 375 -4.82 -7.90 -20.97
CA ILE A 375 -6.12 -8.02 -20.29
C ILE A 375 -6.23 -6.98 -19.16
N PHE A 376 -5.18 -6.78 -18.38
CA PHE A 376 -5.15 -5.75 -17.34
C PHE A 376 -5.22 -4.33 -17.93
N ALA A 377 -4.55 -4.08 -19.06
CA ALA A 377 -4.70 -2.83 -19.80
C ALA A 377 -6.16 -2.63 -20.26
N GLY A 378 -6.75 -3.66 -20.84
CA GLY A 378 -8.16 -3.66 -21.27
C GLY A 378 -9.13 -3.44 -20.11
N LEU A 379 -8.91 -4.08 -18.95
CA LEU A 379 -9.70 -3.90 -17.74
C LEU A 379 -9.66 -2.43 -17.26
N ALA A 380 -8.47 -1.84 -17.20
CA ALA A 380 -8.30 -0.45 -16.81
C ALA A 380 -9.03 0.50 -17.78
N ALA A 381 -8.89 0.27 -19.09
CA ALA A 381 -9.56 1.07 -20.13
C ALA A 381 -11.09 0.90 -20.07
N ALA A 382 -11.60 -0.32 -19.87
CA ALA A 382 -13.02 -0.60 -19.77
C ALA A 382 -13.66 0.11 -18.56
N VAL A 383 -13.01 0.05 -17.38
CA VAL A 383 -13.51 0.74 -16.18
C VAL A 383 -13.42 2.25 -16.35
N ALA A 384 -12.38 2.78 -17.00
CA ALA A 384 -12.32 4.21 -17.35
C ALA A 384 -13.49 4.63 -18.26
N ALA A 385 -13.83 3.82 -19.25
CA ALA A 385 -14.99 4.06 -20.15
C ALA A 385 -16.33 4.02 -19.39
N VAL A 386 -16.52 3.05 -18.48
CA VAL A 386 -17.74 2.97 -17.63
C VAL A 386 -17.86 4.24 -16.78
N LEU A 387 -16.78 4.71 -16.19
CA LEU A 387 -16.79 5.97 -15.43
C LEU A 387 -17.12 7.19 -16.31
N ALA A 388 -16.62 7.23 -17.54
CA ALA A 388 -16.93 8.30 -18.49
C ALA A 388 -18.40 8.35 -18.87
N LEU A 389 -19.04 7.19 -19.02
CA LEU A 389 -20.47 7.08 -19.28
C LEU A 389 -21.32 7.47 -18.06
N GLY A 390 -20.89 7.05 -16.85
CA GLY A 390 -21.54 7.41 -15.59
C GLY A 390 -21.45 8.90 -15.24
N ALA A 391 -20.36 9.57 -15.63
CA ALA A 391 -20.17 11.00 -15.38
C ALA A 391 -20.97 11.93 -16.29
N ARG A 392 -21.66 11.38 -17.31
CA ARG A 392 -22.54 12.12 -18.23
C ARG A 392 -23.99 12.19 -17.76
N LYS A 393 -24.34 11.40 -16.76
CA LYS A 393 -25.65 11.41 -16.08
C LYS A 393 -25.59 12.25 -14.81
#